data_7b2f698e65a8a11febff3f427740e609
#
_entry.id   7b2f698e65a8a11febff3f427740e609
#
_cell.length_a   1.000
_cell.length_b   1.000
_cell.length_c   1.000
_cell.angle_alpha   90.00
_cell.angle_beta   90.00
_cell.angle_gamma   90.00
#
_symmetry.space_group_name_H-M   'P 1'
#
loop_
_entity.id
_entity.type
_entity.pdbx_description
1 polymer ?
#
loop_
_entity_poly.entity_id
_entity_poly.type
_entity_poly.pdbx_seq_one_letter_code
_entity_poly.pdbx_strand_id
1 'polypeptide(L)'
;MKVTTAKIISIRVGFSNAVLLVNGSNSIIIDTGVKGFLYHFKILFKKIGLTPADIKLIVLTHTHYDHTGNLSALAKLSGAKVLVHKNEFENLKNGFVQIPHGQGKFPRLISNLGRTVYPRYASPNPFVAHLVNENEYNLNEFGIDGEIITTPGHTDGSQSVLLGKKLIAGDTFNNMPTGNIFPHFANDPKTLLETWQKIFDLGIEEIYPGHGKPFKVEKAKEEFGRWKRKIH
;
A
#
# COMPACT_ATOMS: atom_id res chain seq x y z
N MET A 1 13.92 -6.00 -22.65
CA MET A 1 12.60 -6.69 -22.48
C MET A 1 11.52 -5.75 -22.99
N LYS A 2 10.46 -6.25 -23.66
CA LYS A 2 9.38 -5.39 -24.14
C LYS A 2 8.55 -4.95 -22.93
N VAL A 3 8.42 -3.64 -22.70
CA VAL A 3 7.62 -3.05 -21.63
C VAL A 3 6.15 -3.12 -22.04
N THR A 4 5.28 -3.58 -21.16
CA THR A 4 3.85 -3.76 -21.45
C THR A 4 2.98 -3.24 -20.31
N THR A 5 1.72 -2.93 -20.62
CA THR A 5 0.74 -2.59 -19.60
C THR A 5 0.33 -3.86 -18.84
N ALA A 6 0.63 -3.93 -17.55
CA ALA A 6 0.26 -5.06 -16.72
C ALA A 6 -1.25 -5.10 -16.44
N LYS A 7 -1.82 -6.31 -16.32
CA LYS A 7 -3.19 -6.49 -15.84
C LYS A 7 -3.22 -6.30 -14.32
N ILE A 8 -4.06 -5.41 -13.82
CA ILE A 8 -4.24 -5.14 -12.40
C ILE A 8 -5.32 -6.06 -11.83
N ILE A 9 -5.01 -6.78 -10.76
CA ILE A 9 -5.97 -7.59 -10.00
C ILE A 9 -5.87 -7.21 -8.52
N SER A 10 -6.89 -6.54 -8.00
CA SER A 10 -7.00 -6.27 -6.57
C SER A 10 -7.70 -7.43 -5.87
N ILE A 11 -7.14 -7.90 -4.77
CA ILE A 11 -7.71 -8.94 -3.92
C ILE A 11 -7.80 -8.46 -2.47
N ARG A 12 -8.87 -8.83 -1.81
CA ARG A 12 -9.01 -8.60 -0.37
C ARG A 12 -8.30 -9.70 0.40
N VAL A 13 -7.37 -9.32 1.28
CA VAL A 13 -6.57 -10.24 2.11
C VAL A 13 -6.75 -9.87 3.58
N GLY A 14 -7.80 -10.42 4.19
CA GLY A 14 -8.33 -9.97 5.48
C GLY A 14 -9.21 -8.74 5.31
N PHE A 15 -8.86 -7.63 5.93
CA PHE A 15 -9.58 -6.36 5.79
C PHE A 15 -8.81 -5.30 4.95
N SER A 16 -7.57 -5.59 4.55
CA SER A 16 -6.79 -4.78 3.60
C SER A 16 -6.77 -5.41 2.21
N ASN A 17 -6.27 -4.67 1.24
CA ASN A 17 -6.10 -5.14 -0.12
C ASN A 17 -4.63 -5.45 -0.41
N ALA A 18 -4.42 -6.45 -1.26
CA ALA A 18 -3.19 -6.61 -2.01
C ALA A 18 -3.51 -6.47 -3.50
N VAL A 19 -2.56 -5.99 -4.28
CA VAL A 19 -2.73 -5.82 -5.72
C VAL A 19 -1.67 -6.61 -6.47
N LEU A 20 -2.12 -7.41 -7.42
CA LEU A 20 -1.25 -8.16 -8.32
C LEU A 20 -1.18 -7.47 -9.67
N LEU A 21 0.01 -7.13 -10.11
CA LEU A 21 0.32 -6.72 -11.48
C LEU A 21 0.76 -7.95 -12.26
N VAL A 22 -0.12 -8.44 -13.12
CA VAL A 22 0.14 -9.65 -13.91
C VAL A 22 0.89 -9.30 -15.19
N ASN A 23 2.10 -9.83 -15.31
CA ASN A 23 2.94 -9.73 -16.51
C ASN A 23 3.67 -11.06 -16.75
N GLY A 24 2.93 -12.14 -16.91
CA GLY A 24 3.47 -13.50 -17.07
C GLY A 24 4.40 -13.86 -15.93
N SER A 25 5.60 -14.35 -16.26
CA SER A 25 6.64 -14.75 -15.29
C SER A 25 7.33 -13.57 -14.57
N ASN A 26 6.93 -12.34 -14.84
CA ASN A 26 7.50 -11.13 -14.22
C ASN A 26 6.43 -10.32 -13.46
N SER A 27 5.50 -11.02 -12.83
CA SER A 27 4.42 -10.39 -12.05
C SER A 27 4.93 -9.77 -10.74
N ILE A 28 4.21 -8.75 -10.25
CA ILE A 28 4.54 -8.00 -9.03
C ILE A 28 3.35 -8.06 -8.08
N ILE A 29 3.61 -8.20 -6.79
CA ILE A 29 2.61 -8.02 -5.72
C ILE A 29 2.87 -6.69 -5.01
N ILE A 30 1.82 -5.91 -4.81
CA ILE A 30 1.82 -4.72 -3.97
C ILE A 30 1.03 -5.05 -2.71
N ASP A 31 1.68 -4.94 -1.55
CA ASP A 31 1.22 -5.35 -0.23
C ASP A 31 0.87 -6.84 -0.10
N THR A 32 0.78 -7.33 1.13
CA THR A 32 0.60 -8.75 1.39
C THR A 32 -0.58 -9.07 2.31
N GLY A 33 -1.35 -8.05 2.70
CA GLY A 33 -2.54 -8.21 3.50
C GLY A 33 -2.27 -8.66 4.94
N VAL A 34 -3.32 -9.04 5.63
CA VAL A 34 -3.33 -9.47 7.02
C VAL A 34 -2.75 -10.88 7.17
N LYS A 35 -2.00 -11.13 8.25
CA LYS A 35 -1.45 -12.45 8.59
C LYS A 35 -2.52 -13.52 8.66
N GLY A 36 -2.20 -14.71 8.16
CA GLY A 36 -3.09 -15.88 8.16
C GLY A 36 -3.94 -16.03 6.89
N PHE A 37 -3.91 -15.06 5.97
CA PHE A 37 -4.69 -15.08 4.74
C PHE A 37 -3.87 -15.45 3.49
N LEU A 38 -2.73 -16.10 3.64
CA LEU A 38 -1.85 -16.55 2.54
C LEU A 38 -2.59 -17.41 1.49
N TYR A 39 -3.61 -18.15 1.90
CA TYR A 39 -4.40 -19.00 1.02
C TYR A 39 -5.13 -18.22 -0.09
N HIS A 40 -5.46 -16.94 0.12
CA HIS A 40 -6.05 -16.09 -0.92
C HIS A 40 -5.14 -15.95 -2.14
N PHE A 41 -3.82 -15.80 -1.91
CA PHE A 41 -2.84 -15.77 -3.00
C PHE A 41 -2.74 -17.10 -3.72
N LYS A 42 -2.73 -18.22 -2.99
CA LYS A 42 -2.68 -19.57 -3.59
C LYS A 42 -3.89 -19.83 -4.47
N ILE A 43 -5.10 -19.47 -4.01
CA ILE A 43 -6.34 -19.58 -4.80
C ILE A 43 -6.26 -18.69 -6.04
N LEU A 44 -5.83 -17.42 -5.88
CA LEU A 44 -5.70 -16.50 -7.00
C LEU A 44 -4.73 -17.02 -8.04
N PHE A 45 -3.51 -17.42 -7.64
CA PHE A 45 -2.50 -17.94 -8.56
C PHE A 45 -3.03 -19.12 -9.37
N LYS A 46 -3.65 -20.10 -8.70
CA LYS A 46 -4.28 -21.25 -9.38
C LYS A 46 -5.36 -20.80 -10.38
N LYS A 47 -6.20 -19.82 -10.00
CA LYS A 47 -7.30 -19.32 -10.85
C LYS A 47 -6.81 -18.64 -12.14
N ILE A 48 -5.66 -17.94 -12.07
CA ILE A 48 -5.14 -17.17 -13.20
C ILE A 48 -3.95 -17.85 -13.92
N GLY A 49 -3.62 -19.08 -13.52
CA GLY A 49 -2.54 -19.87 -14.15
C GLY A 49 -1.13 -19.39 -13.82
N LEU A 50 -0.94 -18.69 -12.69
CA LEU A 50 0.38 -18.31 -12.18
C LEU A 50 0.87 -19.29 -11.11
N THR A 51 2.18 -19.35 -10.97
CA THR A 51 2.87 -19.99 -9.86
C THR A 51 3.49 -18.92 -8.92
N PRO A 52 3.82 -19.24 -7.69
CA PRO A 52 4.56 -18.30 -6.84
C PRO A 52 5.87 -17.82 -7.48
N ALA A 53 6.57 -18.68 -8.25
CA ALA A 53 7.82 -18.34 -8.90
C ALA A 53 7.69 -17.28 -10.02
N ASP A 54 6.48 -17.00 -10.48
CA ASP A 54 6.21 -15.92 -11.45
C ASP A 54 6.20 -14.53 -10.81
N ILE A 55 6.18 -14.47 -9.47
CA ILE A 55 6.28 -13.21 -8.73
C ILE A 55 7.75 -12.86 -8.54
N LYS A 56 8.18 -11.71 -9.06
CA LYS A 56 9.59 -11.27 -9.04
C LYS A 56 9.83 -10.15 -8.02
N LEU A 57 8.79 -9.39 -7.71
CA LEU A 57 8.88 -8.28 -6.76
C LEU A 57 7.65 -8.25 -5.86
N ILE A 58 7.88 -7.96 -4.59
CA ILE A 58 6.85 -7.56 -3.63
C ILE A 58 7.16 -6.12 -3.23
N VAL A 59 6.26 -5.20 -3.54
CA VAL A 59 6.35 -3.79 -3.15
C VAL A 59 5.50 -3.58 -1.92
N LEU A 60 6.05 -2.98 -0.88
CA LEU A 60 5.28 -2.54 0.27
C LEU A 60 4.94 -1.07 0.13
N THR A 61 3.65 -0.72 0.19
CA THR A 61 3.24 0.69 0.21
C THR A 61 3.66 1.36 1.51
N HIS A 62 3.61 0.63 2.61
CA HIS A 62 4.10 1.00 3.95
C HIS A 62 4.16 -0.25 4.84
N THR A 63 4.55 -0.12 6.10
CA THR A 63 4.86 -1.30 6.94
C THR A 63 3.83 -1.62 8.02
N HIS A 64 2.60 -1.14 7.93
CA HIS A 64 1.56 -1.56 8.86
C HIS A 64 1.29 -3.06 8.74
N TYR A 65 0.86 -3.66 9.86
CA TYR A 65 0.73 -5.11 10.02
C TYR A 65 -0.25 -5.78 9.04
N ASP A 66 -1.22 -5.04 8.59
CA ASP A 66 -2.24 -5.49 7.64
C ASP A 66 -1.82 -5.34 6.17
N HIS A 67 -0.63 -4.77 5.91
CA HIS A 67 0.01 -4.73 4.61
C HIS A 67 1.21 -5.68 4.51
N THR A 68 1.80 -6.06 5.66
CA THR A 68 3.00 -6.92 5.72
C THR A 68 2.72 -8.34 6.23
N GLY A 69 1.49 -8.67 6.56
CA GLY A 69 1.12 -9.87 7.33
C GLY A 69 1.53 -11.21 6.73
N ASN A 70 1.59 -11.33 5.39
CA ASN A 70 2.03 -12.54 4.71
C ASN A 70 3.37 -12.38 3.99
N LEU A 71 4.11 -11.28 4.22
CA LEU A 71 5.33 -10.93 3.50
C LEU A 71 6.37 -12.05 3.50
N SER A 72 6.79 -12.50 4.69
CA SER A 72 7.83 -13.53 4.81
C SER A 72 7.45 -14.85 4.13
N ALA A 73 6.18 -15.23 4.22
CA ALA A 73 5.67 -16.44 3.60
C ALA A 73 5.63 -16.33 2.07
N LEU A 74 5.17 -15.19 1.54
CA LEU A 74 5.15 -14.94 0.10
C LEU A 74 6.55 -14.81 -0.48
N ALA A 75 7.44 -14.06 0.16
CA ALA A 75 8.83 -13.93 -0.28
C ALA A 75 9.55 -15.29 -0.32
N LYS A 76 9.35 -16.13 0.71
CA LYS A 76 9.90 -17.49 0.73
C LYS A 76 9.33 -18.38 -0.37
N LEU A 77 8.03 -18.31 -0.65
CA LEU A 77 7.38 -19.13 -1.67
C LEU A 77 7.76 -18.73 -3.10
N SER A 78 7.93 -17.43 -3.32
CA SER A 78 8.17 -16.88 -4.66
C SER A 78 9.65 -16.72 -5.01
N GLY A 79 10.50 -16.52 -4.01
CA GLY A 79 11.86 -16.04 -4.21
C GLY A 79 11.91 -14.56 -4.64
N ALA A 80 10.80 -13.85 -4.56
CA ALA A 80 10.69 -12.46 -4.98
C ALA A 80 11.56 -11.53 -4.12
N LYS A 81 12.15 -10.53 -4.76
CA LYS A 81 12.75 -9.41 -4.03
C LYS A 81 11.65 -8.62 -3.31
N VAL A 82 11.99 -7.99 -2.20
CA VAL A 82 11.07 -7.11 -1.45
C VAL A 82 11.62 -5.70 -1.50
N LEU A 83 10.77 -4.75 -1.89
CA LEU A 83 11.07 -3.33 -1.97
C LEU A 83 10.23 -2.56 -0.96
N VAL A 84 10.90 -1.66 -0.23
CA VAL A 84 10.28 -0.76 0.75
C VAL A 84 10.90 0.64 0.63
N HIS A 85 10.16 1.66 1.07
CA HIS A 85 10.72 3.01 1.20
C HIS A 85 11.72 3.08 2.35
N LYS A 86 12.76 3.92 2.24
CA LYS A 86 13.83 4.05 3.25
C LYS A 86 13.31 4.36 4.66
N ASN A 87 12.30 5.22 4.76
CA ASN A 87 11.71 5.61 6.04
C ASN A 87 10.92 4.48 6.72
N GLU A 88 10.61 3.40 6.00
CA GLU A 88 9.95 2.20 6.49
C GLU A 88 10.93 1.04 6.77
N PHE A 89 12.17 1.15 6.29
CA PHE A 89 13.12 0.04 6.33
C PHE A 89 13.43 -0.45 7.75
N GLU A 90 13.73 0.47 8.67
CA GLU A 90 14.03 0.10 10.06
C GLU A 90 12.80 -0.44 10.81
N ASN A 91 11.60 0.07 10.50
CA ASN A 91 10.35 -0.46 11.04
C ASN A 91 10.15 -1.92 10.60
N LEU A 92 10.30 -2.20 9.31
CA LEU A 92 10.18 -3.54 8.75
C LEU A 92 11.22 -4.49 9.33
N LYS A 93 12.49 -4.07 9.37
CA LYS A 93 13.63 -4.85 9.87
C LYS A 93 13.47 -5.23 11.34
N ASN A 94 12.99 -4.30 12.15
CA ASN A 94 12.82 -4.51 13.59
C ASN A 94 11.45 -5.12 13.95
N GLY A 95 10.52 -5.22 13.01
CA GLY A 95 9.17 -5.72 13.23
C GLY A 95 8.33 -4.84 14.15
N PHE A 96 8.59 -3.53 14.17
CA PHE A 96 7.84 -2.57 14.97
C PHE A 96 7.25 -1.48 14.09
N VAL A 97 6.00 -1.14 14.35
CA VAL A 97 5.30 -0.05 13.69
C VAL A 97 4.68 0.86 14.75
N GLN A 98 4.85 2.16 14.57
CA GLN A 98 4.19 3.13 15.43
C GLN A 98 2.70 3.16 15.11
N ILE A 99 1.84 3.13 16.14
CA ILE A 99 0.40 3.31 15.94
C ILE A 99 0.15 4.72 15.41
N PRO A 100 -0.45 4.88 14.22
CA PRO A 100 -0.65 6.18 13.60
C PRO A 100 -1.70 7.01 14.35
N HIS A 101 -1.71 8.31 14.12
CA HIS A 101 -2.69 9.22 14.72
C HIS A 101 -4.07 9.03 14.11
N GLY A 102 -5.08 8.84 14.96
CA GLY A 102 -6.48 8.74 14.53
C GLY A 102 -7.05 10.08 14.06
N GLN A 103 -7.78 10.06 12.94
CA GLN A 103 -8.45 11.21 12.37
C GLN A 103 -9.93 11.22 12.74
N GLY A 104 -10.36 12.23 13.49
CA GLY A 104 -11.70 12.34 14.07
C GLY A 104 -11.78 11.84 15.52
N LYS A 105 -12.93 12.05 16.18
CA LYS A 105 -13.07 11.83 17.64
C LYS A 105 -12.80 10.38 18.05
N PHE A 106 -13.47 9.42 17.41
CA PHE A 106 -13.40 8.00 17.79
C PHE A 106 -12.05 7.35 17.39
N PRO A 107 -11.54 7.48 16.16
CA PRO A 107 -10.20 6.99 15.81
C PRO A 107 -9.08 7.61 16.67
N ARG A 108 -9.19 8.88 17.04
CA ARG A 108 -8.24 9.56 17.93
C ARG A 108 -8.22 8.94 19.33
N LEU A 109 -9.39 8.63 19.89
CA LEU A 109 -9.48 7.97 21.19
C LEU A 109 -8.81 6.59 21.16
N ILE A 110 -9.12 5.78 20.16
CA ILE A 110 -8.51 4.45 19.98
C ILE A 110 -6.99 4.56 19.80
N SER A 111 -6.54 5.45 18.93
CA SER A 111 -5.12 5.68 18.66
C SER A 111 -4.38 6.13 19.94
N ASN A 112 -4.92 7.08 20.69
CA ASN A 112 -4.29 7.56 21.93
C ASN A 112 -4.19 6.45 22.97
N LEU A 113 -5.26 5.68 23.18
CA LEU A 113 -5.24 4.54 24.10
C LEU A 113 -4.23 3.49 23.64
N GLY A 114 -4.25 3.14 22.36
CA GLY A 114 -3.31 2.16 21.78
C GLY A 114 -1.85 2.60 21.95
N ARG A 115 -1.54 3.87 21.70
CA ARG A 115 -0.19 4.43 21.86
C ARG A 115 0.28 4.47 23.32
N THR A 116 -0.64 4.60 24.26
CA THR A 116 -0.32 4.56 25.70
C THR A 116 -0.01 3.14 26.16
N VAL A 117 -0.82 2.16 25.71
CA VAL A 117 -0.68 0.77 26.12
C VAL A 117 0.39 0.05 25.31
N TYR A 118 0.46 0.33 24.00
CA TYR A 118 1.41 -0.27 23.05
C TYR A 118 2.08 0.82 22.22
N PRO A 119 3.10 1.52 22.76
CA PRO A 119 3.74 2.64 22.07
C PRO A 119 4.38 2.24 20.72
N ARG A 120 4.71 0.94 20.59
CA ARG A 120 5.13 0.32 19.33
C ARG A 120 4.35 -0.95 19.12
N TYR A 121 3.63 -1.02 18.03
CA TYR A 121 2.90 -2.23 17.65
C TYR A 121 3.88 -3.20 16.98
N ALA A 122 3.95 -4.45 17.46
CA ALA A 122 4.76 -5.47 16.82
C ALA A 122 4.17 -5.82 15.45
N SER A 123 4.92 -5.55 14.38
CA SER A 123 4.63 -6.15 13.09
C SER A 123 4.82 -7.67 13.22
N PRO A 124 3.93 -8.48 12.61
CA PRO A 124 3.96 -9.93 12.83
C PRO A 124 5.24 -10.62 12.34
N ASN A 125 6.04 -9.96 11.49
CA ASN A 125 7.23 -10.59 10.90
C ASN A 125 8.32 -9.56 10.60
N PRO A 126 9.38 -9.46 11.41
CA PRO A 126 10.59 -8.74 11.04
C PRO A 126 11.11 -9.25 9.69
N PHE A 127 11.48 -8.34 8.80
CA PHE A 127 11.96 -8.69 7.48
C PHE A 127 12.99 -7.66 7.00
N VAL A 128 14.11 -8.15 6.47
CA VAL A 128 15.11 -7.28 5.84
C VAL A 128 14.78 -7.16 4.35
N ALA A 129 14.38 -5.96 3.93
CA ALA A 129 14.08 -5.70 2.52
C ALA A 129 15.32 -5.85 1.64
N HIS A 130 15.12 -6.32 0.42
CA HIS A 130 16.18 -6.51 -0.57
C HIS A 130 16.52 -5.22 -1.33
N LEU A 131 15.52 -4.36 -1.49
CA LEU A 131 15.59 -3.10 -2.22
C LEU A 131 15.00 -1.98 -1.35
N VAL A 132 15.65 -0.83 -1.35
CA VAL A 132 15.21 0.37 -0.62
C VAL A 132 15.02 1.50 -1.62
N ASN A 133 13.80 2.04 -1.66
CA ASN A 133 13.45 3.20 -2.48
C ASN A 133 13.57 4.50 -1.66
N GLU A 134 14.10 5.55 -2.25
CA GLU A 134 14.18 6.86 -1.60
C GLU A 134 13.22 7.88 -2.22
N ASN A 135 12.96 7.78 -3.51
CA ASN A 135 12.14 8.74 -4.27
C ASN A 135 11.22 8.04 -5.25
N GLU A 136 11.74 7.73 -6.44
CA GLU A 136 11.03 7.05 -7.53
C GLU A 136 11.77 5.77 -7.88
N TYR A 137 11.01 4.75 -8.30
CA TYR A 137 11.58 3.48 -8.72
C TYR A 137 10.84 2.95 -9.95
N ASN A 138 11.55 2.82 -11.06
CA ASN A 138 10.96 2.39 -12.32
C ASN A 138 10.80 0.86 -12.38
N LEU A 139 9.64 0.39 -12.84
CA LEU A 139 9.31 -1.04 -12.92
C LEU A 139 9.69 -1.70 -14.26
N ASN A 140 10.39 -0.98 -15.15
CA ASN A 140 10.79 -1.48 -16.48
C ASN A 140 11.67 -2.73 -16.42
N GLU A 141 12.47 -2.91 -15.36
CA GLU A 141 13.28 -4.14 -15.18
C GLU A 141 12.40 -5.39 -15.04
N PHE A 142 11.13 -5.23 -14.62
CA PHE A 142 10.12 -6.30 -14.55
C PHE A 142 9.23 -6.33 -15.80
N GLY A 143 9.53 -5.51 -16.83
CA GLY A 143 8.75 -5.39 -18.05
C GLY A 143 7.38 -4.72 -17.87
N ILE A 144 7.20 -3.96 -16.81
CA ILE A 144 5.97 -3.23 -16.51
C ILE A 144 6.20 -1.74 -16.73
N ASP A 145 5.31 -1.12 -17.54
CA ASP A 145 5.28 0.33 -17.75
C ASP A 145 4.63 1.00 -16.53
N GLY A 146 5.45 1.39 -15.59
CA GLY A 146 5.01 1.98 -14.34
C GLY A 146 6.17 2.33 -13.42
N GLU A 147 5.84 3.06 -12.38
CA GLU A 147 6.82 3.55 -11.40
C GLU A 147 6.25 3.55 -9.99
N ILE A 148 7.12 3.49 -9.00
CA ILE A 148 6.79 3.71 -7.60
C ILE A 148 7.11 5.16 -7.29
N ILE A 149 6.14 5.88 -6.73
CA ILE A 149 6.25 7.27 -6.31
C ILE A 149 6.05 7.40 -4.81
N THR A 150 6.69 8.37 -4.17
CA THR A 150 6.50 8.66 -2.75
C THR A 150 5.16 9.35 -2.52
N THR A 151 4.40 8.88 -1.53
CA THR A 151 3.08 9.42 -1.17
C THR A 151 2.94 9.56 0.35
N PRO A 152 3.80 10.40 0.99
CA PRO A 152 3.86 10.52 2.45
C PRO A 152 2.58 11.11 3.06
N GLY A 153 2.43 10.90 4.37
CA GLY A 153 1.36 11.47 5.19
C GLY A 153 0.57 10.43 5.98
N HIS A 154 0.19 9.29 5.38
CA HIS A 154 -0.31 8.16 6.17
C HIS A 154 0.82 7.60 7.07
N THR A 155 1.96 7.30 6.47
CA THR A 155 3.27 7.20 7.12
C THR A 155 4.28 8.08 6.39
N ASP A 156 5.45 8.31 6.99
CA ASP A 156 6.51 9.11 6.37
C ASP A 156 7.18 8.42 5.17
N GLY A 157 7.05 7.10 5.11
CA GLY A 157 7.57 6.26 4.04
C GLY A 157 6.49 5.66 3.13
N SER A 158 5.26 6.17 3.19
CA SER A 158 4.21 5.72 2.27
C SER A 158 4.61 5.96 0.83
N GLN A 159 4.38 4.96 -0.02
CA GLN A 159 4.62 5.00 -1.46
C GLN A 159 3.48 4.34 -2.22
N SER A 160 3.31 4.71 -3.47
CA SER A 160 2.25 4.23 -4.36
C SER A 160 2.85 3.74 -5.68
N VAL A 161 2.13 2.86 -6.39
CA VAL A 161 2.53 2.42 -7.73
C VAL A 161 1.65 3.08 -8.77
N LEU A 162 2.29 3.82 -9.67
CA LEU A 162 1.66 4.53 -10.78
C LEU A 162 1.75 3.70 -12.07
N LEU A 163 0.62 3.47 -12.73
CA LEU A 163 0.50 2.75 -14.00
C LEU A 163 -0.35 3.58 -14.97
N GLY A 164 0.27 4.42 -15.76
CA GLY A 164 -0.42 5.40 -16.59
C GLY A 164 -1.34 6.29 -15.75
N LYS A 165 -2.66 6.19 -15.93
CA LYS A 165 -3.65 6.97 -15.15
C LYS A 165 -4.25 6.23 -13.95
N LYS A 166 -3.64 5.13 -13.52
CA LYS A 166 -4.08 4.30 -12.39
C LYS A 166 -3.06 4.34 -11.28
N LEU A 167 -3.53 4.50 -10.04
CA LEU A 167 -2.70 4.56 -8.85
C LEU A 167 -3.07 3.42 -7.89
N ILE A 168 -2.11 2.56 -7.56
CA ILE A 168 -2.21 1.63 -6.44
C ILE A 168 -1.65 2.36 -5.22
N ALA A 169 -2.52 2.81 -4.35
CA ALA A 169 -2.24 3.90 -3.42
C ALA A 169 -1.93 3.46 -1.98
N GLY A 170 -2.09 2.18 -1.64
CA GLY A 170 -2.07 1.78 -0.23
C GLY A 170 -3.02 2.66 0.59
N ASP A 171 -2.62 3.01 1.80
CA ASP A 171 -3.43 3.80 2.72
C ASP A 171 -3.31 5.33 2.53
N THR A 172 -2.72 5.76 1.43
CA THR A 172 -2.86 7.16 0.98
C THR A 172 -4.33 7.50 0.72
N PHE A 173 -5.12 6.49 0.31
CA PHE A 173 -6.58 6.57 0.16
C PHE A 173 -7.25 5.33 0.72
N ASN A 174 -8.47 5.51 1.23
CA ASN A 174 -9.38 4.43 1.63
C ASN A 174 -10.68 4.51 0.83
N ASN A 175 -11.45 3.43 0.79
CA ASN A 175 -12.82 3.41 0.28
C ASN A 175 -13.66 2.40 1.07
N MET A 176 -13.69 2.60 2.37
CA MET A 176 -14.45 1.75 3.29
C MET A 176 -15.97 1.96 3.11
N PRO A 177 -16.80 0.97 3.49
CA PRO A 177 -18.26 1.11 3.45
C PRO A 177 -18.80 2.31 4.24
N THR A 178 -18.03 2.85 5.18
CA THR A 178 -18.34 4.10 5.89
C THR A 178 -18.34 5.34 5.01
N GLY A 179 -17.89 5.21 3.75
CA GLY A 179 -17.89 6.26 2.75
C GLY A 179 -16.68 7.19 2.79
N ASN A 180 -15.82 7.10 3.80
CA ASN A 180 -14.65 7.95 3.91
C ASN A 180 -13.55 7.50 2.95
N ILE A 181 -13.04 8.44 2.14
CA ILE A 181 -11.88 8.26 1.28
C ILE A 181 -10.60 8.65 2.04
N PHE A 182 -10.68 9.66 2.89
CA PHE A 182 -9.57 10.04 3.75
C PHE A 182 -9.34 8.96 4.83
N PRO A 183 -8.09 8.51 5.03
CA PRO A 183 -7.77 7.48 6.01
C PRO A 183 -8.18 7.88 7.44
N HIS A 184 -8.72 6.92 8.19
CA HIS A 184 -9.04 7.13 9.61
C HIS A 184 -7.80 7.33 10.49
N PHE A 185 -6.64 6.91 9.99
CA PHE A 185 -5.35 7.03 10.64
C PHE A 185 -4.35 7.64 9.68
N ALA A 186 -3.58 8.63 10.12
CA ALA A 186 -2.50 9.25 9.37
C ALA A 186 -1.53 9.92 10.33
N ASN A 187 -0.23 9.76 10.11
CA ASN A 187 0.79 10.39 10.94
C ASN A 187 0.79 11.92 10.76
N ASP A 188 0.69 12.36 9.51
CA ASP A 188 0.61 13.77 9.14
C ASP A 188 -0.53 14.03 8.12
N PRO A 189 -1.72 14.39 8.60
CA PRO A 189 -2.86 14.70 7.75
C PRO A 189 -2.64 15.88 6.79
N LYS A 190 -1.78 16.84 7.17
CA LYS A 190 -1.47 18.00 6.32
C LYS A 190 -0.63 17.57 5.12
N THR A 191 0.47 16.87 5.37
CA THR A 191 1.31 16.27 4.32
C THR A 191 0.49 15.33 3.44
N LEU A 192 -0.46 14.56 4.02
CA LEU A 192 -1.33 13.68 3.24
C LEU A 192 -2.22 14.47 2.25
N LEU A 193 -2.74 15.62 2.64
CA LEU A 193 -3.51 16.48 1.72
C LEU A 193 -2.62 17.10 0.63
N GLU A 194 -1.39 17.47 0.94
CA GLU A 194 -0.42 17.93 -0.05
C GLU A 194 -0.09 16.82 -1.06
N THR A 195 0.05 15.59 -0.57
CA THR A 195 0.21 14.38 -1.39
C THR A 195 -1.01 14.15 -2.29
N TRP A 196 -2.23 14.30 -1.78
CA TRP A 196 -3.44 14.19 -2.59
C TRP A 196 -3.46 15.22 -3.73
N GLN A 197 -3.10 16.48 -3.43
CA GLN A 197 -3.04 17.52 -4.48
C GLN A 197 -2.04 17.13 -5.58
N LYS A 198 -0.84 16.68 -5.22
CA LYS A 198 0.16 16.20 -6.20
C LYS A 198 -0.38 15.04 -7.04
N ILE A 199 -1.06 14.07 -6.43
CA ILE A 199 -1.68 12.95 -7.16
C ILE A 199 -2.75 13.44 -8.15
N PHE A 200 -3.57 14.41 -7.77
CA PHE A 200 -4.57 14.99 -8.69
C PHE A 200 -3.92 15.69 -9.87
N ASP A 201 -2.79 16.36 -9.66
CA ASP A 201 -2.03 17.07 -10.71
C ASP A 201 -1.36 16.10 -11.70
N LEU A 202 -1.14 14.83 -11.32
CA LEU A 202 -0.68 13.75 -12.22
C LEU A 202 -1.75 13.27 -13.20
N GLY A 203 -2.99 13.75 -13.11
CA GLY A 203 -4.09 13.36 -14.02
C GLY A 203 -4.58 11.92 -13.82
N ILE A 204 -4.51 11.41 -12.58
CA ILE A 204 -5.01 10.08 -12.21
C ILE A 204 -6.51 9.99 -12.44
N GLU A 205 -6.98 8.86 -12.98
CA GLU A 205 -8.41 8.59 -13.22
C GLU A 205 -8.97 7.53 -12.27
N GLU A 206 -8.16 6.54 -11.85
CA GLU A 206 -8.60 5.41 -11.04
C GLU A 206 -7.63 5.11 -9.91
N ILE A 207 -8.16 4.90 -8.70
CA ILE A 207 -7.40 4.65 -7.48
C ILE A 207 -7.74 3.26 -6.94
N TYR A 208 -6.71 2.47 -6.64
CA TYR A 208 -6.75 1.19 -5.95
C TYR A 208 -6.27 1.40 -4.52
N PRO A 209 -7.18 1.56 -3.55
CA PRO A 209 -6.83 1.89 -2.17
C PRO A 209 -6.35 0.69 -1.38
N GLY A 210 -5.69 0.93 -0.24
CA GLY A 210 -5.33 -0.12 0.72
C GLY A 210 -6.54 -0.80 1.37
N HIS A 211 -7.66 -0.09 1.48
CA HIS A 211 -8.91 -0.63 2.01
C HIS A 211 -10.11 -0.27 1.14
N GLY A 212 -10.99 -1.26 0.93
CA GLY A 212 -12.23 -1.09 0.15
C GLY A 212 -12.05 -1.33 -1.34
N LYS A 213 -13.01 -0.88 -2.16
CA LYS A 213 -13.01 -1.12 -3.61
C LYS A 213 -12.27 -0.03 -4.37
N PRO A 214 -11.68 -0.34 -5.55
CA PRO A 214 -11.19 0.69 -6.47
C PRO A 214 -12.28 1.72 -6.80
N PHE A 215 -11.88 2.96 -7.05
CA PHE A 215 -12.81 4.06 -7.29
C PHE A 215 -12.21 5.13 -8.22
N LYS A 216 -13.06 5.97 -8.79
CA LYS A 216 -12.66 7.10 -9.64
C LYS A 216 -12.15 8.25 -8.78
N VAL A 217 -11.10 8.94 -9.25
CA VAL A 217 -10.42 10.02 -8.51
C VAL A 217 -11.36 11.16 -8.10
N GLU A 218 -12.45 11.38 -8.85
CA GLU A 218 -13.46 12.41 -8.57
C GLU A 218 -14.02 12.29 -7.16
N LYS A 219 -14.21 11.04 -6.68
CA LYS A 219 -14.67 10.79 -5.31
C LYS A 219 -13.70 11.32 -4.24
N ALA A 220 -12.40 11.23 -4.49
CA ALA A 220 -11.39 11.82 -3.60
C ALA A 220 -11.38 13.35 -3.69
N LYS A 221 -11.53 13.91 -4.89
CA LYS A 221 -11.61 15.37 -5.12
C LYS A 221 -12.81 16.00 -4.40
N GLU A 222 -13.97 15.32 -4.36
CA GLU A 222 -15.14 15.74 -3.60
C GLU A 222 -14.86 15.84 -2.09
N GLU A 223 -14.10 14.90 -1.52
CA GLU A 223 -13.74 14.93 -0.11
C GLU A 223 -12.60 15.90 0.22
N PHE A 224 -11.71 16.16 -0.72
CA PHE A 224 -10.50 16.96 -0.50
C PHE A 224 -10.81 18.35 0.06
N GLY A 225 -11.76 19.08 -0.53
CA GLY A 225 -12.16 20.40 -0.05
C GLY A 225 -12.72 20.39 1.38
N ARG A 226 -13.38 19.30 1.78
CA ARG A 226 -13.90 19.12 3.14
C ARG A 226 -12.76 18.94 4.14
N TRP A 227 -11.77 18.11 3.80
CA TRP A 227 -10.64 17.85 4.68
C TRP A 227 -9.67 19.01 4.75
N LYS A 228 -9.46 19.74 3.65
CA LYS A 228 -8.66 20.97 3.63
C LYS A 228 -9.18 22.00 4.63
N ARG A 229 -10.52 22.18 4.73
CA ARG A 229 -11.13 23.10 5.74
C ARG A 229 -11.05 22.60 7.19
N LYS A 230 -10.84 21.29 7.42
CA LYS A 230 -10.76 20.72 8.78
C LYS A 230 -9.34 20.73 9.35
N ILE A 231 -8.35 20.72 8.48
CA ILE A 231 -6.94 20.57 8.87
C ILE A 231 -6.23 21.93 8.89
N HIS A 232 -6.75 22.93 8.19
CA HIS A 232 -6.35 24.33 8.26
C HIS A 232 -7.28 25.12 9.17
#